data_363b010174d38707099493921d674aa8
#
_entry.id   363b010174d38707099493921d674aa8
#
_cell.length_a   1.000
_cell.length_b   1.000
_cell.length_c   1.000
_cell.angle_alpha   90.00
_cell.angle_beta   90.00
_cell.angle_gamma   90.00
#
_symmetry.space_group_name_H-M   'P 1'
#
loop_
_entity.id
_entity.type
_entity.pdbx_description
1 polymer ?
#
loop_
_entity_poly.entity_id
_entity_poly.type
_entity_poly.pdbx_seq_one_letter_code
_entity_poly.pdbx_strand_id
1 'polypeptide(L)'
;TLITLLHLRDIASRCGQDLSIVSEMLDLRNRNLAEVTHADDFIVSDRLISLVLAQISENRQLNHVFADIFDAAGSEIYVKPAGDYVEPDVTLNFYTVLEAAARRNEIAFGYRRKTQAADGLSSYTVVMNPNKAAEIAFAPGDSVIVFAEE
;
A
#
# COMPACT_ATOMS: atom_id res chain seq x y z
N THR A 1 -5.73 7.75 22.24
CA THR A 1 -5.03 7.29 21.01
C THR A 1 -4.06 8.34 20.49
N LEU A 2 -4.46 9.61 20.16
CA LEU A 2 -3.53 10.63 19.63
C LEU A 2 -2.38 10.97 20.59
N ILE A 3 -2.67 11.12 21.89
CA ILE A 3 -1.64 11.39 22.91
C ILE A 3 -0.65 10.21 23.00
N THR A 4 -1.14 8.99 22.93
CA THR A 4 -0.29 7.79 22.93
C THR A 4 0.64 7.74 21.73
N LEU A 5 0.13 8.11 20.54
CA LEU A 5 0.93 8.19 19.31
C LEU A 5 2.04 9.24 19.41
N LEU A 6 1.72 10.43 19.93
CA LEU A 6 2.71 11.48 20.18
C LEU A 6 3.82 11.01 21.14
N HIS A 7 3.46 10.31 22.23
CA HIS A 7 4.44 9.75 23.15
C HIS A 7 5.31 8.67 22.51
N LEU A 8 4.72 7.76 21.71
CA LEU A 8 5.48 6.73 21.00
C LEU A 8 6.47 7.35 20.01
N ARG A 9 6.08 8.41 19.29
CA ARG A 9 6.98 9.15 18.38
C ARG A 9 8.10 9.85 19.14
N ASP A 10 7.80 10.51 20.26
CA ASP A 10 8.82 11.13 21.08
C ASP A 10 9.84 10.10 21.60
N ILE A 11 9.37 8.94 22.04
CA ILE A 11 10.25 7.82 22.46
C ILE A 11 11.08 7.31 21.29
N ALA A 12 10.47 7.05 20.13
CA ALA A 12 11.17 6.57 18.95
C ALA A 12 12.28 7.54 18.52
N SER A 13 11.96 8.85 18.48
CA SER A 13 12.91 9.90 18.14
C SER A 13 14.09 9.96 19.13
N ARG A 14 13.82 9.83 20.44
CA ARG A 14 14.87 9.82 21.47
C ARG A 14 15.74 8.58 21.43
N CYS A 15 15.18 7.44 21.04
CA CYS A 15 15.90 6.17 20.92
C CYS A 15 16.61 6.02 19.58
N GLY A 16 16.39 6.94 18.61
CA GLY A 16 16.95 6.84 17.25
C GLY A 16 16.41 5.63 16.48
N GLN A 17 15.23 5.12 16.84
CA GLN A 17 14.58 3.99 16.17
C GLN A 17 13.47 4.50 15.25
N ASP A 18 13.48 3.99 14.02
CA ASP A 18 12.37 4.20 13.07
C ASP A 18 11.29 3.16 13.35
N LEU A 19 10.21 3.59 14.03
CA LEU A 19 9.08 2.72 14.35
C LEU A 19 7.95 2.98 13.36
N SER A 20 7.56 1.95 12.61
CA SER A 20 6.31 1.97 11.85
C SER A 20 5.13 1.83 12.80
N ILE A 21 4.27 2.85 12.84
CA ILE A 21 3.11 2.89 13.73
C ILE A 21 1.85 2.94 12.89
N VAL A 22 1.05 1.87 12.95
CA VAL A 22 -0.29 1.81 12.37
C VAL A 22 -1.31 2.00 13.47
N SER A 23 -2.28 2.89 13.27
CA SER A 23 -3.33 3.15 14.25
C SER A 23 -4.73 3.12 13.63
N GLU A 24 -5.67 2.57 14.37
CA GLU A 24 -7.08 2.66 14.05
C GLU A 24 -7.66 4.02 14.43
N MET A 25 -8.44 4.60 13.54
CA MET A 25 -9.19 5.81 13.77
C MET A 25 -10.67 5.58 13.45
N LEU A 26 -11.53 5.85 14.43
CA LEU A 26 -12.96 5.68 14.28
C LEU A 26 -13.65 6.87 13.56
N ASP A 27 -13.07 8.06 13.59
CA ASP A 27 -13.68 9.28 13.07
C ASP A 27 -12.76 9.99 12.07
N LEU A 28 -13.25 10.14 10.85
CA LEU A 28 -12.56 10.87 9.76
C LEU A 28 -12.23 12.33 10.10
N ARG A 29 -13.03 12.97 10.96
CA ARG A 29 -12.80 14.39 11.37
C ARG A 29 -11.49 14.58 12.12
N ASN A 30 -10.99 13.53 12.73
CA ASN A 30 -9.72 13.55 13.45
C ASN A 30 -8.50 13.29 12.56
N ARG A 31 -8.71 13.02 11.25
CA ARG A 31 -7.62 12.75 10.30
C ARG A 31 -6.63 13.90 10.21
N ASN A 32 -7.11 15.13 10.10
CA ASN A 32 -6.25 16.31 10.01
C ASN A 32 -5.41 16.53 11.27
N LEU A 33 -5.95 16.15 12.45
CA LEU A 33 -5.22 16.17 13.72
C LEU A 33 -4.18 15.04 13.79
N ALA A 34 -4.46 13.93 13.14
CA ALA A 34 -3.58 12.78 13.09
C ALA A 34 -2.39 13.02 12.13
N GLU A 35 -2.60 13.69 11.01
CA GLU A 35 -1.53 14.09 10.09
C GLU A 35 -0.46 14.96 10.77
N VAL A 36 -0.84 15.81 11.73
CA VAL A 36 0.09 16.60 12.55
C VAL A 36 0.98 15.73 13.44
N THR A 37 0.57 14.51 13.76
CA THR A 37 1.36 13.59 14.61
C THR A 37 2.42 12.81 13.85
N HIS A 38 2.55 13.01 12.52
CA HIS A 38 3.45 12.25 11.64
C HIS A 38 3.33 10.72 11.82
N ALA A 39 2.16 10.22 12.19
CA ALA A 39 1.93 8.79 12.19
C ALA A 39 1.83 8.31 10.73
N ASP A 40 2.53 7.23 10.42
CA ASP A 40 2.77 6.80 9.05
C ASP A 40 1.49 6.32 8.36
N ASP A 41 0.59 5.67 9.13
CA ASP A 41 -0.65 5.17 8.57
C ASP A 41 -1.81 5.16 9.58
N PHE A 42 -2.95 5.66 9.11
CA PHE A 42 -4.22 5.57 9.82
C PHE A 42 -5.22 4.74 9.02
N ILE A 43 -5.74 3.71 9.62
CA ILE A 43 -6.87 2.98 9.10
C ILE A 43 -8.14 3.56 9.69
N VAL A 44 -9.01 4.10 8.85
CA VAL A 44 -10.35 4.53 9.26
C VAL A 44 -11.29 3.33 9.06
N SER A 45 -11.49 2.56 10.13
CA SER A 45 -12.22 1.30 10.10
C SER A 45 -13.65 1.45 9.59
N ASP A 46 -14.40 2.45 10.05
CA ASP A 46 -15.79 2.69 9.61
C ASP A 46 -15.89 2.90 8.09
N ARG A 47 -14.92 3.62 7.51
CA ARG A 47 -14.88 3.84 6.06
C ARG A 47 -14.56 2.56 5.31
N LEU A 48 -13.58 1.78 5.78
CA LEU A 48 -13.19 0.52 5.15
C LEU A 48 -14.38 -0.46 5.16
N ILE A 49 -15.02 -0.62 6.31
CA ILE A 49 -16.20 -1.48 6.47
C ILE A 49 -17.31 -1.03 5.52
N SER A 50 -17.59 0.26 5.44
CA SER A 50 -18.64 0.82 4.56
C SER A 50 -18.36 0.54 3.09
N LEU A 51 -17.09 0.64 2.64
CA LEU A 51 -16.68 0.34 1.27
C LEU A 51 -16.84 -1.15 0.96
N VAL A 52 -16.42 -2.03 1.87
CA VAL A 52 -16.57 -3.49 1.72
C VAL A 52 -18.05 -3.86 1.66
N LEU A 53 -18.89 -3.32 2.56
CA LEU A 53 -20.33 -3.55 2.54
C LEU A 53 -20.99 -3.06 1.24
N ALA A 54 -20.59 -1.90 0.71
CA ALA A 54 -21.10 -1.41 -0.56
C ALA A 54 -20.79 -2.38 -1.71
N GLN A 55 -19.57 -2.91 -1.77
CA GLN A 55 -19.17 -3.90 -2.78
C GLN A 55 -19.95 -5.22 -2.64
N ILE A 56 -20.10 -5.74 -1.42
CA ILE A 56 -20.84 -6.97 -1.15
C ILE A 56 -22.34 -6.80 -1.47
N SER A 57 -22.91 -5.60 -1.25
CA SER A 57 -24.32 -5.33 -1.58
C SER A 57 -24.60 -5.39 -3.08
N GLU A 58 -23.64 -4.99 -3.89
CA GLU A 58 -23.70 -5.12 -5.36
C GLU A 58 -23.54 -6.59 -5.80
N ASN A 59 -22.62 -7.31 -5.19
CA ASN A 59 -22.35 -8.71 -5.50
C ASN A 59 -22.01 -9.51 -4.25
N ARG A 60 -22.96 -10.35 -3.80
CA ARG A 60 -22.82 -11.19 -2.59
C ARG A 60 -21.63 -12.16 -2.64
N GLN A 61 -21.22 -12.59 -3.83
CA GLN A 61 -20.10 -13.53 -3.98
C GLN A 61 -18.76 -12.90 -3.57
N LEU A 62 -18.65 -11.57 -3.59
CA LEU A 62 -17.46 -10.84 -3.13
C LEU A 62 -17.17 -11.06 -1.65
N ASN A 63 -18.16 -11.47 -0.85
CA ASN A 63 -17.91 -11.79 0.57
C ASN A 63 -16.85 -12.89 0.74
N HIS A 64 -16.90 -13.94 -0.08
CA HIS A 64 -15.90 -15.02 -0.04
C HIS A 64 -14.54 -14.53 -0.54
N VAL A 65 -14.52 -13.69 -1.59
CA VAL A 65 -13.29 -13.11 -2.12
C VAL A 65 -12.60 -12.23 -1.08
N PHE A 66 -13.35 -11.38 -0.38
CA PHE A 66 -12.78 -10.56 0.69
C PHE A 66 -12.32 -11.40 1.89
N ALA A 67 -13.06 -12.48 2.22
CA ALA A 67 -12.63 -13.39 3.27
C ALA A 67 -11.25 -14.00 2.95
N ASP A 68 -11.04 -14.47 1.70
CA ASP A 68 -9.76 -15.03 1.26
C ASP A 68 -8.65 -13.97 1.20
N ILE A 69 -8.94 -12.75 0.70
CA ILE A 69 -7.94 -11.66 0.60
C ILE A 69 -7.46 -11.21 1.99
N PHE A 70 -8.31 -11.27 3.01
CA PHE A 70 -7.99 -10.86 4.37
C PHE A 70 -7.59 -12.03 5.28
N ASP A 71 -7.55 -13.26 4.75
CA ASP A 71 -7.08 -14.43 5.49
C ASP A 71 -5.54 -14.47 5.48
N ALA A 72 -4.94 -14.54 6.65
CA ALA A 72 -3.48 -14.65 6.79
C ALA A 72 -2.93 -16.04 6.39
N ALA A 73 -3.79 -17.02 6.10
CA ALA A 73 -3.38 -18.37 5.74
C ALA A 73 -3.22 -18.59 4.22
N GLY A 74 -3.42 -17.56 3.40
CA GLY A 74 -3.40 -17.65 1.94
C GLY A 74 -2.45 -16.67 1.30
N SER A 75 -2.77 -16.30 0.06
CA SER A 75 -2.05 -15.23 -0.63
C SER A 75 -2.37 -13.88 -0.03
N GLU A 76 -1.36 -13.06 0.15
CA GLU A 76 -1.47 -11.71 0.69
C GLU A 76 -1.05 -10.64 -0.33
N ILE A 77 -1.37 -9.39 -0.04
CA ILE A 77 -0.94 -8.25 -0.84
C ILE A 77 0.41 -7.77 -0.35
N TYR A 78 1.42 -7.84 -1.22
CA TYR A 78 2.76 -7.35 -0.95
C TYR A 78 3.11 -6.14 -1.80
N VAL A 79 3.95 -5.27 -1.23
CA VAL A 79 4.57 -4.14 -1.92
C VAL A 79 6.06 -4.42 -1.99
N LYS A 80 6.52 -5.00 -3.11
CA LYS A 80 7.91 -5.46 -3.30
C LYS A 80 8.69 -4.46 -4.17
N PRO A 81 10.02 -4.31 -4.00
CA PRO A 81 10.83 -3.41 -4.83
C PRO A 81 10.67 -3.72 -6.33
N ALA A 82 10.51 -2.69 -7.16
CA ALA A 82 10.35 -2.88 -8.60
C ALA A 82 11.60 -3.52 -9.24
N GLY A 83 12.79 -3.27 -8.67
CA GLY A 83 14.04 -3.87 -9.10
C GLY A 83 14.13 -5.39 -8.98
N ASP A 84 13.22 -6.02 -8.20
CA ASP A 84 13.13 -7.48 -8.11
C ASP A 84 12.47 -8.11 -9.35
N TYR A 85 11.75 -7.32 -10.13
CA TYR A 85 10.96 -7.76 -11.30
C TYR A 85 11.51 -7.25 -12.62
N VAL A 86 11.99 -6.01 -12.64
CA VAL A 86 12.43 -5.33 -13.85
C VAL A 86 13.65 -4.46 -13.57
N GLU A 87 14.46 -4.23 -14.59
CA GLU A 87 15.63 -3.36 -14.49
C GLU A 87 15.20 -1.89 -14.30
N PRO A 88 15.75 -1.17 -13.32
CA PRO A 88 15.43 0.25 -13.10
C PRO A 88 15.79 1.12 -14.31
N ASP A 89 15.02 2.20 -14.49
CA ASP A 89 15.22 3.23 -15.52
C ASP A 89 15.12 2.73 -16.97
N VAL A 90 14.71 1.47 -17.17
CA VAL A 90 14.41 0.92 -18.50
C VAL A 90 12.94 1.14 -18.82
N THR A 91 12.67 1.72 -20.00
CA THR A 91 11.30 1.86 -20.50
C THR A 91 10.76 0.50 -20.94
N LEU A 92 9.64 0.12 -20.35
CA LEU A 92 8.94 -1.14 -20.60
C LEU A 92 7.43 -0.92 -20.50
N ASN A 93 6.64 -1.95 -20.68
CA ASN A 93 5.20 -1.91 -20.44
C ASN A 93 4.82 -2.81 -19.25
N PHE A 94 3.61 -2.63 -18.72
CA PHE A 94 3.19 -3.38 -17.54
C PHE A 94 3.00 -4.89 -17.81
N TYR A 95 2.89 -5.31 -19.09
CA TYR A 95 2.92 -6.74 -19.45
C TYR A 95 4.25 -7.40 -19.07
N THR A 96 5.37 -6.69 -19.19
CA THR A 96 6.68 -7.18 -18.76
C THR A 96 6.71 -7.43 -17.24
N VAL A 97 6.09 -6.54 -16.46
CA VAL A 97 5.97 -6.70 -15.00
C VAL A 97 5.09 -7.89 -14.64
N LEU A 98 3.96 -8.07 -15.35
CA LEU A 98 3.08 -9.23 -15.16
C LEU A 98 3.80 -10.54 -15.44
N GLU A 99 4.58 -10.61 -16.53
CA GLU A 99 5.35 -11.80 -16.88
C GLU A 99 6.46 -12.08 -15.85
N ALA A 100 7.14 -11.04 -15.37
CA ALA A 100 8.17 -11.18 -14.34
C ALA A 100 7.57 -11.70 -13.02
N ALA A 101 6.41 -11.19 -12.60
CA ALA A 101 5.69 -11.66 -11.43
C ALA A 101 5.19 -13.10 -11.59
N ALA A 102 4.64 -13.45 -12.77
CA ALA A 102 4.16 -14.81 -13.05
C ALA A 102 5.28 -15.85 -12.95
N ARG A 103 6.50 -15.53 -13.35
CA ARG A 103 7.69 -16.41 -13.19
C ARG A 103 8.06 -16.66 -11.73
N ARG A 104 7.60 -15.80 -10.82
CA ARG A 104 7.78 -15.92 -9.37
C ARG A 104 6.57 -16.52 -8.68
N ASN A 105 5.59 -17.02 -9.43
CA ASN A 105 4.28 -17.50 -8.93
C ASN A 105 3.48 -16.39 -8.22
N GLU A 106 3.58 -15.16 -8.70
CA GLU A 106 2.93 -13.98 -8.13
C GLU A 106 2.05 -13.29 -9.18
N ILE A 107 1.05 -12.54 -8.73
CA ILE A 107 0.16 -11.77 -9.61
C ILE A 107 0.38 -10.28 -9.36
N ALA A 108 1.05 -9.59 -10.29
CA ALA A 108 1.17 -8.14 -10.21
C ALA A 108 -0.15 -7.48 -10.65
N PHE A 109 -0.67 -6.54 -9.87
CA PHE A 109 -1.91 -5.84 -10.19
C PHE A 109 -1.82 -4.32 -10.04
N GLY A 110 -0.66 -3.82 -9.62
CA GLY A 110 -0.41 -2.39 -9.48
C GLY A 110 1.06 -2.07 -9.22
N TYR A 111 1.31 -0.80 -9.05
CA TYR A 111 2.62 -0.31 -8.64
C TYR A 111 2.51 0.93 -7.75
N ARG A 112 3.56 1.19 -7.00
CA ARG A 112 3.72 2.38 -6.16
C ARG A 112 4.96 3.14 -6.61
N ARG A 113 4.80 4.42 -6.92
CA ARG A 113 5.92 5.32 -7.25
C ARG A 113 6.28 6.18 -6.06
N LYS A 114 7.57 6.33 -5.84
CA LYS A 114 8.08 7.30 -4.89
C LYS A 114 8.10 8.67 -5.55
N THR A 115 7.38 9.63 -4.99
CA THR A 115 7.32 11.01 -5.45
C THR A 115 7.88 11.91 -4.35
N GLN A 116 8.73 12.85 -4.71
CA GLN A 116 9.14 13.89 -3.76
C GLN A 116 8.02 14.93 -3.69
N ALA A 117 7.46 15.13 -2.51
CA ALA A 117 6.55 16.23 -2.26
C ALA A 117 7.34 17.55 -2.17
N ALA A 118 6.66 18.67 -2.43
CA ALA A 118 7.27 20.01 -2.42
C ALA A 118 7.87 20.43 -1.07
N ASP A 119 7.48 19.77 0.00
CA ASP A 119 7.95 19.96 1.39
C ASP A 119 9.14 19.04 1.77
N GLY A 120 9.68 18.27 0.81
CA GLY A 120 10.80 17.36 1.03
C GLY A 120 10.42 16.02 1.65
N LEU A 121 9.14 15.80 2.00
CA LEU A 121 8.65 14.53 2.49
C LEU A 121 8.47 13.53 1.34
N SER A 122 8.79 12.26 1.59
CA SER A 122 8.52 11.20 0.62
C SER A 122 7.01 10.98 0.53
N SER A 123 6.45 11.26 -0.65
CA SER A 123 5.07 10.90 -0.98
C SER A 123 5.06 9.70 -1.91
N TYR A 124 3.96 8.95 -1.91
CA TYR A 124 3.81 7.79 -2.79
C TYR A 124 2.52 7.91 -3.59
N THR A 125 2.63 7.62 -4.87
CA THR A 125 1.46 7.49 -5.75
C THR A 125 1.24 6.01 -6.06
N VAL A 126 0.04 5.51 -5.74
CA VAL A 126 -0.37 4.12 -6.03
C VAL A 126 -1.22 4.11 -7.29
N VAL A 127 -0.89 3.23 -8.22
CA VAL A 127 -1.65 2.99 -9.45
C VAL A 127 -2.09 1.53 -9.47
N MET A 128 -3.39 1.31 -9.34
CA MET A 128 -4.00 -0.01 -9.41
C MET A 128 -4.50 -0.28 -10.82
N ASN A 129 -4.34 -1.52 -11.28
CA ASN A 129 -4.80 -1.97 -12.59
C ASN A 129 -4.38 -1.01 -13.74
N PRO A 130 -3.08 -0.69 -13.89
CA PRO A 130 -2.61 0.24 -14.92
C PRO A 130 -2.93 -0.27 -16.34
N ASN A 131 -2.90 0.65 -17.31
CA ASN A 131 -2.93 0.24 -18.72
C ASN A 131 -1.66 -0.60 -19.01
N LYS A 132 -1.88 -1.87 -19.40
CA LYS A 132 -0.79 -2.84 -19.56
C LYS A 132 0.15 -2.51 -20.73
N ALA A 133 -0.35 -1.85 -21.75
CA ALA A 133 0.41 -1.48 -22.94
C ALA A 133 1.10 -0.10 -22.83
N ALA A 134 0.75 0.70 -21.82
CA ALA A 134 1.38 2.01 -21.63
C ALA A 134 2.85 1.85 -21.22
N GLU A 135 3.69 2.69 -21.79
CA GLU A 135 5.11 2.75 -21.42
C GLU A 135 5.29 3.28 -19.99
N ILE A 136 6.15 2.62 -19.25
CA ILE A 136 6.49 2.93 -17.88
C ILE A 136 7.99 2.67 -17.65
N ALA A 137 8.63 3.54 -16.89
CA ALA A 137 9.96 3.29 -16.34
C ALA A 137 9.89 3.38 -14.80
N PHE A 138 10.53 2.46 -14.12
CA PHE A 138 10.60 2.42 -12.66
C PHE A 138 11.91 3.02 -12.19
N ALA A 139 11.83 3.98 -11.28
CA ALA A 139 12.99 4.55 -10.62
C ALA A 139 13.39 3.72 -9.38
N PRO A 140 14.63 3.86 -8.88
CA PRO A 140 15.02 3.29 -7.59
C PRO A 140 14.10 3.79 -6.46
N GLY A 141 13.51 2.85 -5.72
CA GLY A 141 12.53 3.14 -4.67
C GLY A 141 11.07 2.99 -5.08
N ASP A 142 10.79 2.77 -6.37
CA ASP A 142 9.47 2.34 -6.83
C ASP A 142 9.22 0.87 -6.45
N SER A 143 7.96 0.49 -6.37
CA SER A 143 7.55 -0.85 -5.94
C SER A 143 6.44 -1.39 -6.84
N VAL A 144 6.41 -2.71 -6.99
CA VAL A 144 5.31 -3.45 -7.61
C VAL A 144 4.38 -3.96 -6.51
N ILE A 145 3.08 -3.92 -6.76
CA ILE A 145 2.06 -4.45 -5.86
C ILE A 145 1.64 -5.79 -6.42
N VAL A 146 1.86 -6.82 -5.63
CA VAL A 146 1.62 -8.21 -6.01
C VAL A 146 0.73 -8.93 -5.00
N PHE A 147 0.07 -9.96 -5.46
CA PHE A 147 -0.65 -10.95 -4.67
C PHE A 147 0.17 -12.23 -4.71
N ALA A 148 0.61 -12.73 -3.56
CA ALA A 148 1.56 -13.83 -3.45
C ALA A 148 1.37 -14.60 -2.15
N GLU A 149 1.81 -15.86 -2.13
CA GLU A 149 2.03 -16.64 -0.91
C GLU A 149 3.49 -16.46 -0.44
N GLU A 150 3.73 -16.50 0.87
CA GLU A 150 5.09 -16.55 1.44
C GLU A 150 5.84 -17.84 1.08
#